data_d2a91eac9bccd01e358ca018962cc9cc
#
_entry.id   d2a91eac9bccd01e358ca018962cc9cc
#
_cell.length_a   1.000
_cell.length_b   1.000
_cell.length_c   1.000
_cell.angle_alpha   90.00
_cell.angle_beta   90.00
_cell.angle_gamma   90.00
#
_symmetry.space_group_name_H-M   'P 1'
#
loop_
_entity.id
_entity.type
_entity.pdbx_description
1 polymer ?
#
loop_
_entity_poly.entity_id
_entity_poly.type
_entity_poly.pdbx_seq_one_letter_code
_entity_poly.pdbx_strand_id
1 'polypeptide(L)'
;MHTIHKTRRFTLILLLFFFTLPLFAVPLKTLVDTALIQSSRMRDLELSKKNAELSLIANQAKEEVGITITTGNVTTDFNGSTTFSTSGATASFILPNEGKTTIQVSTGSAEIDAPYTSYLVNPALSLNHTFTYGYTADNRKSLLDRQTEILAKTTYESSKLAFITNLYTQIGDLLKNEKSIKTTEKEIEDLKRTLEQNLALRLIREDGLVYQGQQQLIRVKQASLESLVSTRTLLLKQFANTFGFTWEGVSAIDEPNLVFTVSPTGNSTVANEKLAWEVAKENRDLEKAKYTNTSLVVGGSIGVYSSDKTPTALNPTANQDKIKANAQATFTANQFEVKGTVAGTYNMVNQSFNPSLSVSGTWSNNPTSSVDMLTLQKLENDVLRAEISYNTALQDYLQKAFELESTIASWKLNYDLLKQSINYNKDVLKQQQNLFERGLVNKQAVDDAQFDVEMDAYTLQTTLLDGLRLENQIRTLQI
;
A
#
# COMPACT_ATOMS: atom_id res chain seq x y z
N MET A 1 2.33 -64.51 45.58
CA MET A 1 2.95 -63.16 45.64
C MET A 1 3.19 -62.60 44.21
N HIS A 2 2.23 -62.75 43.27
CA HIS A 2 2.44 -62.43 41.85
C HIS A 2 1.27 -61.66 41.20
N THR A 3 0.31 -61.15 41.99
CA THR A 3 -0.91 -60.51 41.46
C THR A 3 -1.01 -59.01 41.72
N ILE A 4 -0.01 -58.40 42.42
CA ILE A 4 -0.08 -56.95 42.78
C ILE A 4 0.68 -56.07 41.77
N HIS A 5 1.56 -56.63 40.91
CA HIS A 5 2.35 -55.82 39.96
C HIS A 5 1.64 -55.53 38.63
N LYS A 6 0.57 -56.23 38.26
CA LYS A 6 -0.16 -55.95 36.99
C LYS A 6 -1.15 -54.80 37.09
N THR A 7 -1.72 -54.56 38.26
CA THR A 7 -2.69 -53.47 38.46
C THR A 7 -2.02 -52.09 38.54
N ARG A 8 -0.80 -51.95 39.01
CA ARG A 8 -0.09 -50.68 39.06
C ARG A 8 0.40 -50.19 37.69
N ARG A 9 0.68 -51.06 36.74
CA ARG A 9 1.07 -50.68 35.38
C ARG A 9 -0.13 -50.21 34.53
N PHE A 10 -1.33 -50.75 34.76
CA PHE A 10 -2.54 -50.37 34.07
C PHE A 10 -3.06 -49.00 34.54
N THR A 11 -2.94 -48.68 35.83
CA THR A 11 -3.32 -47.39 36.38
C THR A 11 -2.36 -46.26 35.95
N LEU A 12 -1.07 -46.58 35.74
CA LEU A 12 -0.09 -45.58 35.28
C LEU A 12 -0.26 -45.27 33.78
N ILE A 13 -0.69 -46.22 32.96
CA ILE A 13 -0.99 -46.02 31.53
C ILE A 13 -2.31 -45.28 31.36
N LEU A 14 -3.30 -45.52 32.21
CA LEU A 14 -4.57 -44.77 32.17
C LEU A 14 -4.40 -43.33 32.64
N LEU A 15 -3.49 -43.04 33.59
CA LEU A 15 -3.16 -41.69 34.04
C LEU A 15 -2.33 -40.91 32.99
N LEU A 16 -1.56 -41.58 32.15
CA LEU A 16 -0.82 -40.94 31.06
C LEU A 16 -1.71 -40.61 29.85
N PHE A 17 -2.86 -41.29 29.68
CA PHE A 17 -3.82 -41.02 28.62
C PHE A 17 -4.77 -39.86 28.97
N PHE A 18 -4.92 -39.46 30.23
CA PHE A 18 -5.73 -38.35 30.66
C PHE A 18 -5.00 -36.98 30.61
N PHE A 19 -3.68 -36.99 30.38
CA PHE A 19 -2.85 -35.78 30.33
C PHE A 19 -2.52 -35.30 28.93
N THR A 20 -3.10 -35.88 27.87
CA THR A 20 -3.01 -35.36 26.52
C THR A 20 -4.30 -34.64 26.10
N LEU A 21 -4.90 -33.84 27.00
CA LEU A 21 -5.73 -32.72 26.58
C LEU A 21 -4.81 -31.69 25.92
N PRO A 22 -5.20 -31.06 24.83
CA PRO A 22 -4.38 -30.08 24.15
C PRO A 22 -4.16 -28.86 25.06
N LEU A 23 -3.07 -28.91 25.85
CA LEU A 23 -2.64 -27.83 26.73
C LEU A 23 -2.12 -26.60 25.94
N PHE A 24 -2.27 -26.59 24.61
CA PHE A 24 -1.64 -25.60 23.74
C PHE A 24 -2.60 -24.89 22.78
N ALA A 25 -3.91 -25.05 22.95
CA ALA A 25 -4.83 -24.23 22.14
C ALA A 25 -4.66 -22.75 22.51
N VAL A 26 -4.30 -21.93 21.54
CA VAL A 26 -3.92 -20.53 21.72
C VAL A 26 -5.12 -19.63 21.43
N PRO A 27 -5.35 -18.51 22.17
CA PRO A 27 -6.38 -17.54 21.80
C PRO A 27 -6.17 -17.00 20.38
N LEU A 28 -7.26 -16.79 19.63
CA LEU A 28 -7.20 -16.33 18.24
C LEU A 28 -6.40 -15.05 18.09
N LYS A 29 -6.54 -14.13 19.04
CA LYS A 29 -5.77 -12.86 19.05
C LYS A 29 -4.25 -13.11 19.02
N THR A 30 -3.76 -14.05 19.83
CA THR A 30 -2.33 -14.41 19.86
C THR A 30 -1.90 -15.06 18.53
N LEU A 31 -2.76 -15.86 17.89
CA LEU A 31 -2.47 -16.41 16.56
C LEU A 31 -2.37 -15.31 15.51
N VAL A 32 -3.26 -14.31 15.56
CA VAL A 32 -3.19 -13.13 14.66
C VAL A 32 -1.89 -12.37 14.87
N ASP A 33 -1.53 -12.06 16.12
CA ASP A 33 -0.30 -11.33 16.44
C ASP A 33 0.95 -12.10 15.97
N THR A 34 0.98 -13.41 16.20
CA THR A 34 2.07 -14.29 15.74
C THR A 34 2.16 -14.29 14.21
N ALA A 35 1.04 -14.43 13.51
CA ALA A 35 1.00 -14.42 12.06
C ALA A 35 1.50 -13.10 11.47
N LEU A 36 1.13 -11.96 12.06
CA LEU A 36 1.59 -10.64 11.63
C LEU A 36 3.10 -10.46 11.80
N ILE A 37 3.69 -11.02 12.88
CA ILE A 37 5.12 -10.90 13.16
C ILE A 37 5.96 -11.88 12.33
N GLN A 38 5.51 -13.13 12.18
CA GLN A 38 6.32 -14.18 11.56
C GLN A 38 6.20 -14.25 10.04
N SER A 39 5.11 -13.73 9.46
CA SER A 39 4.89 -13.80 8.02
C SER A 39 5.87 -12.92 7.25
N SER A 40 6.56 -13.55 6.29
CA SER A 40 7.42 -12.84 5.32
C SER A 40 6.62 -11.84 4.48
N ARG A 41 5.36 -12.17 4.14
CA ARG A 41 4.45 -11.30 3.39
C ARG A 41 4.12 -10.02 4.15
N MET A 42 3.88 -10.10 5.46
CA MET A 42 3.63 -8.89 6.28
C MET A 42 4.86 -8.01 6.40
N ARG A 43 6.05 -8.62 6.54
CA ARG A 43 7.32 -7.87 6.53
C ARG A 43 7.56 -7.14 5.22
N ASP A 44 7.25 -7.76 4.08
CA ASP A 44 7.35 -7.14 2.77
C ASP A 44 6.38 -5.95 2.62
N LEU A 45 5.15 -6.09 3.11
CA LEU A 45 4.16 -5.00 3.14
C LEU A 45 4.62 -3.81 4.00
N GLU A 46 5.24 -4.06 5.15
CA GLU A 46 5.81 -3.01 6.01
C GLU A 46 6.96 -2.26 5.33
N LEU A 47 7.84 -3.00 4.64
CA LEU A 47 8.92 -2.40 3.85
C LEU A 47 8.37 -1.57 2.70
N SER A 48 7.34 -2.05 2.02
CA SER A 48 6.69 -1.33 0.92
C SER A 48 6.05 -0.03 1.40
N LYS A 49 5.35 -0.06 2.55
CA LYS A 49 4.82 1.15 3.21
C LYS A 49 5.93 2.14 3.54
N LYS A 50 7.00 1.68 4.18
CA LYS A 50 8.15 2.52 4.53
C LYS A 50 8.82 3.14 3.31
N ASN A 51 8.94 2.39 2.21
CA ASN A 51 9.49 2.91 0.96
C ASN A 51 8.58 4.00 0.35
N ALA A 52 7.25 3.86 0.43
CA ALA A 52 6.32 4.90 -0.01
C ALA A 52 6.44 6.17 0.84
N GLU A 53 6.54 6.04 2.17
CA GLU A 53 6.77 7.16 3.10
C GLU A 53 8.10 7.88 2.81
N LEU A 54 9.17 7.13 2.58
CA LEU A 54 10.48 7.71 2.20
C LEU A 54 10.42 8.43 0.85
N SER A 55 9.65 7.92 -0.10
CA SER A 55 9.45 8.56 -1.40
C SER A 55 8.70 9.89 -1.27
N LEU A 56 7.71 9.97 -0.38
CA LEU A 56 7.02 11.23 -0.08
C LEU A 56 7.97 12.25 0.55
N ILE A 57 8.74 11.85 1.55
CA ILE A 57 9.75 12.71 2.18
C ILE A 57 10.78 13.19 1.15
N ALA A 58 11.27 12.29 0.28
CA ALA A 58 12.21 12.64 -0.78
C ALA A 58 11.62 13.63 -1.79
N ASN A 59 10.32 13.53 -2.11
CA ASN A 59 9.63 14.49 -2.98
C ASN A 59 9.44 15.85 -2.31
N GLN A 60 9.18 15.89 -1.01
CA GLN A 60 9.11 17.12 -0.24
C GLN A 60 10.49 17.78 -0.10
N ALA A 61 11.55 16.99 0.14
CA ALA A 61 12.92 17.49 0.24
C ALA A 61 13.45 18.10 -1.08
N LYS A 62 12.90 17.74 -2.24
CA LYS A 62 13.22 18.38 -3.52
C LYS A 62 12.77 19.85 -3.60
N GLU A 63 11.96 20.31 -2.69
CA GLU A 63 11.53 21.71 -2.56
C GLU A 63 12.46 22.55 -1.68
N GLU A 64 13.47 21.93 -1.07
CA GLU A 64 14.49 22.65 -0.33
C GLU A 64 15.45 23.36 -1.29
N VAL A 65 16.33 24.18 -0.72
CA VAL A 65 17.32 24.95 -1.49
C VAL A 65 18.12 24.02 -2.40
N GLY A 66 17.94 24.16 -3.71
CA GLY A 66 18.72 23.43 -4.71
C GLY A 66 20.09 24.07 -4.88
N ILE A 67 21.16 23.30 -4.74
CA ILE A 67 22.53 23.73 -5.05
C ILE A 67 23.05 22.87 -6.20
N THR A 68 23.39 23.51 -7.31
CA THR A 68 24.03 22.85 -8.46
C THR A 68 25.38 23.45 -8.69
N ILE A 69 26.41 22.64 -8.61
CA ILE A 69 27.80 23.04 -8.95
C ILE A 69 28.16 22.28 -10.22
N THR A 70 28.49 23.05 -11.25
CA THR A 70 28.94 22.51 -12.53
C THR A 70 30.40 22.95 -12.74
N THR A 71 31.29 21.99 -12.88
CA THR A 71 32.68 22.27 -13.34
C THR A 71 32.64 22.45 -14.85
N GLY A 72 33.23 23.54 -15.36
CA GLY A 72 33.24 23.77 -16.79
C GLY A 72 34.04 22.70 -17.56
N ASN A 73 33.78 22.58 -18.85
CA ASN A 73 34.55 21.72 -19.72
C ASN A 73 35.95 22.32 -19.94
N VAL A 74 36.97 21.49 -19.82
CA VAL A 74 38.34 21.84 -20.22
C VAL A 74 38.59 21.23 -21.60
N THR A 75 38.89 22.08 -22.58
CA THR A 75 39.25 21.63 -23.95
C THR A 75 40.69 22.04 -24.24
N THR A 76 41.39 21.16 -24.92
CA THR A 76 42.77 21.39 -25.35
C THR A 76 42.80 21.28 -26.87
N ASP A 77 43.23 22.32 -27.53
CA ASP A 77 43.45 22.34 -28.98
C ASP A 77 44.94 22.31 -29.28
N PHE A 78 45.35 21.42 -30.17
CA PHE A 78 46.76 21.18 -30.55
C PHE A 78 47.09 21.68 -31.96
N ASN A 79 46.21 22.45 -32.62
CA ASN A 79 46.40 22.95 -33.97
C ASN A 79 47.39 24.14 -34.02
N GLY A 80 48.68 23.82 -33.99
CA GLY A 80 49.74 24.78 -34.19
C GLY A 80 50.18 25.61 -32.97
N SER A 81 49.31 25.85 -32.03
CA SER A 81 49.60 26.36 -30.68
C SER A 81 48.75 25.54 -29.69
N THR A 82 49.30 25.24 -28.51
CA THR A 82 48.54 24.53 -27.49
C THR A 82 47.68 25.53 -26.74
N THR A 83 46.35 25.49 -27.01
CA THR A 83 45.37 26.34 -26.34
C THR A 83 44.60 25.52 -25.36
N PHE A 84 44.53 25.92 -24.08
CA PHE A 84 43.67 25.38 -23.06
C PHE A 84 42.51 26.34 -22.86
N SER A 85 41.27 25.85 -23.05
CA SER A 85 40.10 26.66 -22.74
C SER A 85 39.19 25.94 -21.73
N THR A 86 38.62 26.70 -20.83
CA THR A 86 37.60 26.20 -19.89
C THR A 86 36.37 27.09 -19.92
N SER A 87 35.20 26.48 -19.90
CA SER A 87 33.92 27.25 -19.82
C SER A 87 33.67 27.83 -18.42
N GLY A 88 34.52 27.54 -17.46
CA GLY A 88 34.40 28.03 -16.10
C GLY A 88 33.44 27.17 -15.24
N ALA A 89 33.63 27.22 -13.94
CA ALA A 89 32.74 26.60 -12.98
C ALA A 89 31.56 27.52 -12.66
N THR A 90 30.37 26.93 -12.45
CA THR A 90 29.18 27.65 -12.01
C THR A 90 28.61 27.02 -10.78
N ALA A 91 28.17 27.82 -9.83
CA ALA A 91 27.34 27.40 -8.68
C ALA A 91 25.98 28.12 -8.77
N SER A 92 24.93 27.35 -8.87
CA SER A 92 23.57 27.83 -8.92
C SER A 92 22.84 27.46 -7.64
N PHE A 93 22.19 28.42 -7.01
CA PHE A 93 21.36 28.28 -5.86
C PHE A 93 19.92 28.60 -6.29
N ILE A 94 19.03 27.63 -6.15
CA ILE A 94 17.60 27.81 -6.45
C ILE A 94 16.88 27.85 -5.10
N LEU A 95 16.26 28.99 -4.80
CA LEU A 95 15.49 29.16 -3.57
C LEU A 95 14.06 28.66 -3.78
N PRO A 96 13.50 27.90 -2.83
CA PRO A 96 12.13 27.41 -2.88
C PRO A 96 11.16 28.55 -2.55
N ASN A 97 10.80 29.32 -3.53
CA ASN A 97 9.80 30.37 -3.42
C ASN A 97 8.89 30.37 -4.66
N GLU A 98 7.73 30.99 -4.54
CA GLU A 98 6.74 31.06 -5.62
C GLU A 98 7.32 31.66 -6.93
N GLY A 99 8.33 32.52 -6.82
CA GLY A 99 8.97 33.17 -7.96
C GLY A 99 10.24 32.48 -8.46
N LYS A 100 10.62 31.32 -7.91
CA LYS A 100 11.84 30.58 -8.30
C LYS A 100 13.06 31.50 -8.44
N THR A 101 13.49 32.06 -7.31
CA THR A 101 14.72 32.88 -7.29
C THR A 101 15.93 32.01 -7.55
N THR A 102 16.70 32.37 -8.56
CA THR A 102 17.98 31.71 -8.88
C THR A 102 19.12 32.69 -8.68
N ILE A 103 20.09 32.30 -7.86
CA ILE A 103 21.36 32.99 -7.66
C ILE A 103 22.42 32.13 -8.31
N GLN A 104 23.18 32.68 -9.23
CA GLN A 104 24.27 31.97 -9.93
C GLN A 104 25.58 32.74 -9.81
N VAL A 105 26.60 32.03 -9.38
CA VAL A 105 27.97 32.51 -9.35
C VAL A 105 28.77 31.73 -10.41
N SER A 106 29.46 32.43 -11.28
CA SER A 106 30.31 31.84 -12.31
C SER A 106 31.77 32.36 -12.17
N THR A 107 32.71 31.47 -12.31
CA THR A 107 34.14 31.88 -12.42
C THR A 107 34.47 32.46 -13.80
N GLY A 108 33.53 32.33 -14.74
CA GLY A 108 33.78 32.72 -16.14
C GLY A 108 34.63 31.73 -16.91
N SER A 109 34.73 31.95 -18.22
CA SER A 109 35.60 31.18 -19.10
C SER A 109 37.06 31.61 -18.94
N ALA A 110 38.00 30.69 -19.03
CA ALA A 110 39.42 30.97 -19.08
C ALA A 110 40.01 30.32 -20.33
N GLU A 111 40.89 31.07 -21.00
CA GLU A 111 41.63 30.59 -22.16
C GLU A 111 43.14 30.86 -21.92
N ILE A 112 43.97 29.83 -22.11
CA ILE A 112 45.41 29.88 -21.89
C ILE A 112 46.10 29.46 -23.18
N ASP A 113 46.81 30.37 -23.82
CA ASP A 113 47.57 30.12 -25.02
C ASP A 113 49.09 29.99 -24.71
N ALA A 114 49.69 28.87 -25.14
CA ALA A 114 51.12 28.71 -25.07
C ALA A 114 51.79 29.28 -26.36
N PRO A 115 52.92 29.97 -26.27
CA PRO A 115 53.84 30.16 -25.13
C PRO A 115 53.46 31.34 -24.22
N TYR A 116 52.44 32.07 -24.53
CA TYR A 116 52.02 33.24 -23.76
C TYR A 116 50.84 32.83 -22.78
N THR A 117 51.05 32.99 -21.50
CA THR A 117 50.02 32.81 -20.48
C THR A 117 49.08 33.98 -20.51
N SER A 118 48.07 33.93 -21.37
CA SER A 118 46.91 34.79 -21.26
C SER A 118 45.76 33.98 -20.71
N TYR A 119 45.22 34.38 -19.59
CA TYR A 119 43.99 33.81 -19.09
C TYR A 119 42.93 34.88 -19.00
N LEU A 120 41.82 34.60 -19.59
CA LEU A 120 40.64 35.44 -19.55
C LEU A 120 39.69 34.84 -18.50
N VAL A 121 39.54 35.46 -17.37
CA VAL A 121 38.60 35.03 -16.34
C VAL A 121 37.51 36.09 -16.22
N ASN A 122 36.28 35.74 -16.55
CA ASN A 122 35.13 36.63 -16.49
C ASN A 122 34.16 36.19 -15.36
N PRO A 123 34.51 36.37 -14.08
CA PRO A 123 33.61 36.00 -12.98
C PRO A 123 32.35 36.86 -13.04
N ALA A 124 31.21 36.21 -12.79
CA ALA A 124 29.95 36.90 -12.80
C ALA A 124 29.02 36.36 -11.69
N LEU A 125 28.26 37.25 -11.13
CA LEU A 125 27.15 36.96 -10.23
C LEU A 125 25.85 37.36 -10.95
N SER A 126 24.89 36.47 -10.99
CA SER A 126 23.53 36.75 -11.50
C SER A 126 22.46 36.39 -10.51
N LEU A 127 21.41 37.17 -10.53
CA LEU A 127 20.20 36.96 -9.76
C LEU A 127 19.02 37.05 -10.74
N ASN A 128 18.16 36.06 -10.72
CA ASN A 128 16.88 36.08 -11.45
C ASN A 128 15.73 35.69 -10.52
N HIS A 129 14.61 36.41 -10.66
CA HIS A 129 13.38 36.11 -9.97
C HIS A 129 12.22 36.23 -10.93
N THR A 130 11.31 35.23 -10.89
CA THR A 130 10.12 35.20 -11.75
C THR A 130 8.89 35.43 -10.89
N PHE A 131 8.15 36.49 -11.14
CA PHE A 131 6.82 36.74 -10.60
C PHE A 131 5.80 36.18 -11.60
N THR A 132 4.95 35.27 -11.16
CA THR A 132 3.82 34.78 -11.95
C THR A 132 2.53 35.33 -11.37
N TYR A 133 1.73 35.99 -12.19
CA TYR A 133 0.44 36.52 -11.82
C TYR A 133 -0.64 35.68 -12.50
N GLY A 134 -1.50 35.04 -11.70
CA GLY A 134 -2.56 34.17 -12.15
C GLY A 134 -2.55 32.82 -11.45
N TYR A 135 -3.04 31.81 -12.11
CA TYR A 135 -3.17 30.46 -11.56
C TYR A 135 -1.83 29.72 -11.57
N THR A 136 -1.47 29.09 -10.45
CA THR A 136 -0.20 28.35 -10.27
C THR A 136 -0.44 26.86 -10.02
N ALA A 137 0.61 26.06 -10.18
CA ALA A 137 0.53 24.60 -10.03
C ALA A 137 0.60 24.09 -8.58
N ASP A 138 0.65 24.98 -7.60
CA ASP A 138 0.95 24.61 -6.19
C ASP A 138 -0.14 23.72 -5.60
N ASN A 139 -1.40 23.97 -5.89
CA ASN A 139 -2.52 23.14 -5.47
C ASN A 139 -2.45 21.73 -6.07
N ARG A 140 -2.06 21.59 -7.34
CA ARG A 140 -1.97 20.30 -8.02
C ARG A 140 -0.98 19.35 -7.32
N LYS A 141 0.17 19.87 -6.91
CA LYS A 141 1.17 19.05 -6.22
C LYS A 141 0.66 18.59 -4.88
N SER A 142 0.09 19.48 -4.08
CA SER A 142 -0.52 19.17 -2.80
C SER A 142 -1.59 18.05 -2.92
N LEU A 143 -2.43 18.10 -3.97
CA LEU A 143 -3.43 17.05 -4.23
C LEU A 143 -2.80 15.71 -4.61
N LEU A 144 -1.75 15.70 -5.44
CA LEU A 144 -1.03 14.48 -5.83
C LEU A 144 -0.28 13.85 -4.65
N ASP A 145 0.36 14.66 -3.81
CA ASP A 145 1.04 14.19 -2.60
C ASP A 145 0.03 13.56 -1.63
N ARG A 146 -1.12 14.21 -1.42
CA ARG A 146 -2.21 13.67 -0.61
C ARG A 146 -2.79 12.37 -1.18
N GLN A 147 -2.96 12.28 -2.50
CA GLN A 147 -3.41 11.06 -3.16
C GLN A 147 -2.42 9.91 -2.93
N THR A 148 -1.13 10.19 -3.07
CA THR A 148 -0.05 9.20 -2.84
C THR A 148 -0.03 8.72 -1.39
N GLU A 149 -0.21 9.63 -0.43
CA GLU A 149 -0.28 9.31 1.00
C GLU A 149 -1.46 8.39 1.32
N ILE A 150 -2.66 8.75 0.84
CA ILE A 150 -3.86 7.93 1.03
C ILE A 150 -3.66 6.54 0.44
N LEU A 151 -3.18 6.44 -0.81
CA LEU A 151 -2.94 5.16 -1.46
C LEU A 151 -1.94 4.29 -0.69
N ALA A 152 -0.82 4.84 -0.24
CA ALA A 152 0.19 4.11 0.50
C ALA A 152 -0.37 3.54 1.82
N LYS A 153 -1.06 4.38 2.59
CA LYS A 153 -1.70 4.00 3.86
C LYS A 153 -2.78 2.95 3.65
N THR A 154 -3.65 3.15 2.69
CA THR A 154 -4.78 2.26 2.41
C THR A 154 -4.34 0.91 1.89
N THR A 155 -3.35 0.89 0.99
CA THR A 155 -2.81 -0.37 0.45
C THR A 155 -2.23 -1.24 1.56
N TYR A 156 -1.53 -0.64 2.53
CA TYR A 156 -1.02 -1.37 3.68
C TYR A 156 -2.15 -1.91 4.57
N GLU A 157 -3.08 -1.06 4.99
CA GLU A 157 -4.16 -1.46 5.91
C GLU A 157 -5.10 -2.49 5.28
N SER A 158 -5.50 -2.31 4.02
CA SER A 158 -6.34 -3.27 3.30
C SER A 158 -5.64 -4.62 3.09
N SER A 159 -4.34 -4.60 2.77
CA SER A 159 -3.55 -5.83 2.62
C SER A 159 -3.38 -6.57 3.94
N LYS A 160 -3.21 -5.84 5.05
CA LYS A 160 -3.18 -6.40 6.41
C LYS A 160 -4.51 -7.03 6.78
N LEU A 161 -5.64 -6.35 6.53
CA LEU A 161 -6.97 -6.92 6.78
C LEU A 161 -7.24 -8.15 5.90
N ALA A 162 -6.85 -8.12 4.64
CA ALA A 162 -6.94 -9.27 3.74
C ALA A 162 -6.11 -10.47 4.24
N PHE A 163 -4.91 -10.21 4.76
CA PHE A 163 -4.07 -11.23 5.36
C PHE A 163 -4.71 -11.86 6.60
N ILE A 164 -5.26 -11.05 7.51
CA ILE A 164 -5.99 -11.53 8.70
C ILE A 164 -7.25 -12.31 8.29
N THR A 165 -7.98 -11.84 7.28
CA THR A 165 -9.16 -12.54 6.75
C THR A 165 -8.79 -13.90 6.16
N ASN A 166 -7.65 -14.00 5.48
CA ASN A 166 -7.12 -15.28 5.00
C ASN A 166 -6.75 -16.23 6.16
N LEU A 167 -6.17 -15.70 7.25
CA LEU A 167 -5.92 -16.48 8.47
C LEU A 167 -7.21 -17.07 9.04
N TYR A 168 -8.27 -16.26 9.20
CA TYR A 168 -9.56 -16.72 9.66
C TYR A 168 -10.17 -17.77 8.74
N THR A 169 -10.00 -17.61 7.42
CA THR A 169 -10.47 -18.59 6.44
C THR A 169 -9.76 -19.93 6.60
N GLN A 170 -8.42 -19.94 6.69
CA GLN A 170 -7.68 -21.19 6.81
C GLN A 170 -7.92 -21.88 8.18
N ILE A 171 -8.07 -21.12 9.26
CA ILE A 171 -8.52 -21.66 10.55
C ILE A 171 -9.90 -22.29 10.44
N GLY A 172 -10.84 -21.60 9.78
CA GLY A 172 -12.19 -22.13 9.56
C GLY A 172 -12.20 -23.43 8.75
N ASP A 173 -11.34 -23.53 7.72
CA ASP A 173 -11.22 -24.74 6.90
C ASP A 173 -10.61 -25.91 7.70
N LEU A 174 -9.62 -25.65 8.57
CA LEU A 174 -9.07 -26.64 9.49
C LEU A 174 -10.14 -27.16 10.46
N LEU A 175 -10.90 -26.25 11.10
CA LEU A 175 -11.97 -26.63 12.03
C LEU A 175 -13.11 -27.41 11.34
N LYS A 176 -13.50 -27.01 10.12
CA LYS A 176 -14.49 -27.73 9.31
C LYS A 176 -14.00 -29.13 8.95
N ASN A 177 -12.74 -29.27 8.57
CA ASN A 177 -12.15 -30.56 8.27
C ASN A 177 -12.07 -31.45 9.53
N GLU A 178 -11.66 -30.90 10.68
CA GLU A 178 -11.63 -31.62 11.96
C GLU A 178 -13.04 -32.08 12.38
N LYS A 179 -14.04 -31.21 12.24
CA LYS A 179 -15.45 -31.57 12.44
C LYS A 179 -15.86 -32.75 11.54
N SER A 180 -15.51 -32.71 10.25
CA SER A 180 -15.84 -33.74 9.28
C SER A 180 -15.16 -35.07 9.61
N ILE A 181 -13.88 -35.05 10.06
CA ILE A 181 -13.17 -36.23 10.52
C ILE A 181 -13.93 -36.87 11.69
N LYS A 182 -14.24 -36.10 12.74
CA LYS A 182 -14.95 -36.62 13.93
C LYS A 182 -16.35 -37.17 13.59
N THR A 183 -17.09 -36.47 12.71
CA THR A 183 -18.38 -36.93 12.23
C THR A 183 -18.26 -38.28 11.50
N THR A 184 -17.29 -38.40 10.61
CA THR A 184 -17.07 -39.65 9.87
C THR A 184 -16.58 -40.79 10.77
N GLU A 185 -15.74 -40.51 11.77
CA GLU A 185 -15.33 -41.48 12.80
C GLU A 185 -16.53 -42.00 13.59
N LYS A 186 -17.41 -41.10 14.02
CA LYS A 186 -18.66 -41.48 14.73
C LYS A 186 -19.57 -42.31 13.85
N GLU A 187 -19.76 -41.94 12.58
CA GLU A 187 -20.56 -42.73 11.63
C GLU A 187 -20.00 -44.16 11.44
N ILE A 188 -18.67 -44.30 11.35
CA ILE A 188 -18.01 -45.62 11.24
C ILE A 188 -18.26 -46.46 12.51
N GLU A 189 -18.11 -45.83 13.69
CA GLU A 189 -18.38 -46.49 14.97
C GLU A 189 -19.82 -46.98 15.06
N ASP A 190 -20.80 -46.13 14.72
CA ASP A 190 -22.21 -46.46 14.75
C ASP A 190 -22.58 -47.54 13.75
N LEU A 191 -22.01 -47.54 12.54
CA LEU A 191 -22.21 -48.60 11.56
C LEU A 191 -21.63 -49.93 12.06
N LYS A 192 -20.41 -49.94 12.64
CA LYS A 192 -19.82 -51.16 13.22
C LYS A 192 -20.66 -51.71 14.38
N ARG A 193 -21.07 -50.84 15.30
CA ARG A 193 -21.91 -51.22 16.41
C ARG A 193 -23.25 -51.80 15.95
N THR A 194 -23.92 -51.18 14.98
CA THR A 194 -25.16 -51.67 14.39
C THR A 194 -24.97 -53.03 13.73
N LEU A 195 -23.87 -53.23 13.01
CA LEU A 195 -23.51 -54.51 12.41
C LEU A 195 -23.31 -55.61 13.45
N GLU A 196 -22.59 -55.33 14.53
CA GLU A 196 -22.37 -56.24 15.65
C GLU A 196 -23.68 -56.62 16.39
N GLN A 197 -24.53 -55.60 16.63
CA GLN A 197 -25.85 -55.81 17.24
C GLN A 197 -26.72 -56.73 16.37
N ASN A 198 -26.78 -56.46 15.05
CA ASN A 198 -27.57 -57.25 14.12
C ASN A 198 -27.11 -58.71 14.05
N LEU A 199 -25.78 -58.95 14.13
CA LEU A 199 -25.20 -60.28 14.19
C LEU A 199 -25.53 -60.97 15.54
N ALA A 200 -25.36 -60.28 16.66
CA ALA A 200 -25.64 -60.84 17.99
C ALA A 200 -27.11 -61.21 18.15
N LEU A 201 -28.01 -60.42 17.59
CA LEU A 201 -29.47 -60.67 17.56
C LEU A 201 -29.87 -61.67 16.47
N ARG A 202 -28.92 -62.18 15.68
CA ARG A 202 -29.17 -63.11 14.55
C ARG A 202 -30.16 -62.57 13.50
N LEU A 203 -30.24 -61.24 13.35
CA LEU A 203 -31.04 -60.59 12.35
C LEU A 203 -30.40 -60.67 10.97
N ILE A 204 -29.09 -60.82 10.90
CA ILE A 204 -28.33 -60.99 9.68
C ILE A 204 -27.34 -62.12 9.86
N ARG A 205 -26.85 -62.69 8.75
CA ARG A 205 -25.82 -63.75 8.72
C ARG A 205 -24.54 -63.19 8.08
N GLU A 206 -23.40 -63.63 8.54
CA GLU A 206 -22.08 -63.23 8.03
C GLU A 206 -21.87 -63.57 6.55
N ASP A 207 -22.49 -64.62 6.04
CA ASP A 207 -22.47 -65.06 4.64
C ASP A 207 -23.52 -64.34 3.76
N GLY A 208 -24.41 -63.52 4.36
CA GLY A 208 -25.53 -62.89 3.70
C GLY A 208 -25.17 -61.57 2.96
N LEU A 209 -25.89 -61.25 1.90
CA LEU A 209 -25.75 -60.03 1.13
C LEU A 209 -25.90 -58.75 1.98
N VAL A 210 -26.76 -58.76 3.00
CA VAL A 210 -26.97 -57.63 3.90
C VAL A 210 -25.72 -57.33 4.69
N TYR A 211 -25.04 -58.36 5.22
CA TYR A 211 -23.77 -58.21 5.93
C TYR A 211 -22.69 -57.66 5.00
N GLN A 212 -22.57 -58.21 3.77
CA GLN A 212 -21.61 -57.71 2.78
C GLN A 212 -21.85 -56.26 2.41
N GLY A 213 -23.12 -55.86 2.27
CA GLY A 213 -23.52 -54.49 1.99
C GLY A 213 -23.13 -53.52 3.13
N GLN A 214 -23.35 -53.91 4.39
CA GLN A 214 -22.93 -53.12 5.55
C GLN A 214 -21.44 -53.03 5.68
N GLN A 215 -20.72 -54.08 5.42
CA GLN A 215 -19.24 -54.11 5.37
C GLN A 215 -18.70 -53.16 4.27
N GLN A 216 -19.34 -53.18 3.10
CA GLN A 216 -18.96 -52.27 2.00
C GLN A 216 -19.22 -50.81 2.38
N LEU A 217 -20.31 -50.49 3.06
CA LEU A 217 -20.58 -49.12 3.53
C LEU A 217 -19.53 -48.64 4.53
N ILE A 218 -19.10 -49.52 5.47
CA ILE A 218 -18.01 -49.21 6.42
C ILE A 218 -16.72 -48.93 5.66
N ARG A 219 -16.36 -49.74 4.65
CA ARG A 219 -15.15 -49.50 3.83
C ARG A 219 -15.21 -48.14 3.08
N VAL A 220 -16.36 -47.79 2.52
CA VAL A 220 -16.54 -46.49 1.84
C VAL A 220 -16.33 -45.32 2.81
N LYS A 221 -16.89 -45.43 4.03
CA LYS A 221 -16.70 -44.43 5.08
C LYS A 221 -15.24 -44.34 5.57
N GLN A 222 -14.55 -45.49 5.67
CA GLN A 222 -13.12 -45.53 6.00
C GLN A 222 -12.27 -44.86 4.92
N ALA A 223 -12.54 -45.10 3.63
CA ALA A 223 -11.86 -44.41 2.53
C ALA A 223 -12.11 -42.89 2.55
N SER A 224 -13.35 -42.48 2.90
CA SER A 224 -13.68 -41.06 3.10
C SER A 224 -12.86 -40.44 4.26
N LEU A 225 -12.72 -41.17 5.38
CA LEU A 225 -11.89 -40.71 6.51
C LEU A 225 -10.43 -40.53 6.12
N GLU A 226 -9.84 -41.49 5.38
CA GLU A 226 -8.46 -41.37 4.88
C GLU A 226 -8.28 -40.14 3.99
N SER A 227 -9.25 -39.85 3.13
CA SER A 227 -9.26 -38.64 2.29
C SER A 227 -9.30 -37.35 3.14
N LEU A 228 -10.14 -37.31 4.19
CA LEU A 228 -10.22 -36.17 5.10
C LEU A 228 -8.92 -35.96 5.89
N VAL A 229 -8.27 -37.03 6.34
CA VAL A 229 -6.95 -36.97 7.03
C VAL A 229 -5.85 -36.48 6.08
N SER A 230 -5.88 -36.93 4.82
CA SER A 230 -4.96 -36.41 3.79
C SER A 230 -5.18 -34.93 3.55
N THR A 231 -6.43 -34.49 3.43
CA THR A 231 -6.81 -33.08 3.31
C THR A 231 -6.34 -32.26 4.52
N ARG A 232 -6.48 -32.77 5.74
CA ARG A 232 -5.95 -32.12 6.95
C ARG A 232 -4.44 -31.89 6.86
N THR A 233 -3.71 -32.91 6.40
CA THR A 233 -2.26 -32.79 6.23
C THR A 233 -1.88 -31.70 5.24
N LEU A 234 -2.63 -31.55 4.14
CA LEU A 234 -2.44 -30.49 3.16
C LEU A 234 -2.74 -29.12 3.76
N LEU A 235 -3.88 -28.95 4.44
CA LEU A 235 -4.27 -27.71 5.09
C LEU A 235 -3.25 -27.24 6.12
N LEU A 236 -2.71 -28.17 6.94
CA LEU A 236 -1.65 -27.87 7.91
C LEU A 236 -0.37 -27.34 7.24
N LYS A 237 0.03 -27.96 6.12
CA LYS A 237 1.20 -27.49 5.35
C LYS A 237 0.96 -26.12 4.73
N GLN A 238 -0.23 -25.90 4.16
CA GLN A 238 -0.61 -24.60 3.59
C GLN A 238 -0.63 -23.51 4.65
N PHE A 239 -1.19 -23.80 5.82
CA PHE A 239 -1.21 -22.88 6.96
C PHE A 239 0.21 -22.50 7.40
N ALA A 240 1.08 -23.49 7.64
CA ALA A 240 2.45 -23.23 8.06
C ALA A 240 3.25 -22.43 7.01
N ASN A 241 3.09 -22.74 5.72
CA ASN A 241 3.74 -22.00 4.64
C ASN A 241 3.24 -20.56 4.52
N THR A 242 1.95 -20.30 4.77
CA THR A 242 1.36 -18.98 4.62
C THR A 242 1.68 -18.06 5.80
N PHE A 243 1.65 -18.60 7.02
CA PHE A 243 1.74 -17.78 8.24
C PHE A 243 3.09 -17.92 8.97
N GLY A 244 3.91 -18.93 8.62
CA GLY A 244 5.26 -19.11 9.17
C GLY A 244 5.31 -19.86 10.50
N PHE A 245 4.19 -20.43 10.97
CA PHE A 245 4.12 -21.24 12.20
C PHE A 245 3.15 -22.41 12.06
N THR A 246 3.25 -23.39 12.96
CA THR A 246 2.41 -24.58 12.95
C THR A 246 1.07 -24.35 13.67
N TRP A 247 0.03 -25.01 13.18
CA TRP A 247 -1.29 -25.01 13.80
C TRP A 247 -1.32 -25.89 15.05
N GLU A 248 -1.72 -25.31 16.18
CA GLU A 248 -1.84 -26.01 17.48
C GLU A 248 -3.26 -26.00 18.04
N GLY A 249 -4.23 -25.50 17.27
CA GLY A 249 -5.61 -25.32 17.69
C GLY A 249 -5.91 -23.90 18.16
N VAL A 250 -7.20 -23.60 18.33
CA VAL A 250 -7.70 -22.34 18.86
C VAL A 250 -8.54 -22.58 20.12
N SER A 251 -8.23 -21.88 21.21
CA SER A 251 -8.92 -22.03 22.49
C SER A 251 -10.11 -21.10 22.68
N ALA A 252 -9.99 -19.87 22.19
CA ALA A 252 -11.03 -18.84 22.33
C ALA A 252 -11.06 -17.97 21.08
N ILE A 253 -12.27 -17.67 20.64
CA ILE A 253 -12.56 -16.75 19.54
C ILE A 253 -13.48 -15.69 20.12
N ASP A 254 -13.07 -14.43 20.01
CA ASP A 254 -13.85 -13.29 20.49
C ASP A 254 -15.10 -13.08 19.64
N GLU A 255 -16.16 -12.55 20.25
CA GLU A 255 -17.34 -12.14 19.49
C GLU A 255 -17.00 -10.95 18.58
N PRO A 256 -17.44 -10.97 17.29
CA PRO A 256 -17.15 -9.91 16.35
C PRO A 256 -17.89 -8.62 16.69
N ASN A 257 -17.24 -7.48 16.51
CA ASN A 257 -17.89 -6.18 16.62
C ASN A 257 -18.47 -5.77 15.24
N LEU A 258 -19.75 -6.05 15.03
CA LEU A 258 -20.45 -5.77 13.77
C LEU A 258 -21.25 -4.46 13.84
N VAL A 259 -20.62 -3.40 14.36
CA VAL A 259 -21.16 -2.04 14.28
C VAL A 259 -20.69 -1.42 12.98
N PHE A 260 -21.63 -1.10 12.10
CA PHE A 260 -21.36 -0.51 10.80
C PHE A 260 -22.14 0.79 10.61
N THR A 261 -21.46 1.81 10.13
CA THR A 261 -22.07 3.10 9.79
C THR A 261 -21.62 3.47 8.36
N VAL A 262 -22.60 3.73 7.51
CA VAL A 262 -22.33 4.14 6.12
C VAL A 262 -21.69 5.54 6.10
N SER A 263 -20.44 5.63 5.67
CA SER A 263 -19.68 6.88 5.58
C SER A 263 -18.81 6.91 4.30
N PRO A 264 -19.35 7.37 3.17
CA PRO A 264 -18.60 7.40 1.91
C PRO A 264 -17.32 8.23 1.97
N THR A 265 -17.30 9.28 2.80
CA THR A 265 -16.16 10.18 2.94
C THR A 265 -14.94 9.55 3.63
N GLY A 266 -15.16 8.47 4.39
CA GLY A 266 -14.09 7.69 5.03
C GLY A 266 -13.45 6.66 4.09
N ASN A 267 -14.13 6.30 3.02
CA ASN A 267 -13.64 5.29 2.09
C ASN A 267 -12.56 5.86 1.16
N SER A 268 -11.41 5.22 1.15
CA SER A 268 -10.26 5.69 0.39
C SER A 268 -10.43 5.61 -1.13
N THR A 269 -11.20 4.64 -1.64
CA THR A 269 -11.48 4.56 -3.08
C THR A 269 -12.28 5.77 -3.52
N VAL A 270 -13.35 6.11 -2.78
CA VAL A 270 -14.15 7.31 -3.03
C VAL A 270 -13.32 8.58 -2.86
N ALA A 271 -12.48 8.64 -1.82
CA ALA A 271 -11.59 9.78 -1.58
C ALA A 271 -10.54 9.95 -2.69
N ASN A 272 -9.94 8.86 -3.17
CA ASN A 272 -8.97 8.89 -4.27
C ASN A 272 -9.59 9.32 -5.59
N GLU A 273 -10.77 8.82 -5.94
CA GLU A 273 -11.48 9.23 -7.16
C GLU A 273 -11.89 10.71 -7.07
N LYS A 274 -12.28 11.19 -5.88
CA LYS A 274 -12.52 12.62 -5.67
C LYS A 274 -11.27 13.47 -5.90
N LEU A 275 -10.13 13.04 -5.34
CA LEU A 275 -8.85 13.73 -5.56
C LEU A 275 -8.43 13.68 -7.03
N ALA A 276 -8.62 12.56 -7.72
CA ALA A 276 -8.35 12.44 -9.15
C ALA A 276 -9.20 13.44 -9.97
N TRP A 277 -10.46 13.61 -9.59
CA TRP A 277 -11.33 14.63 -10.19
C TRP A 277 -10.84 16.06 -9.91
N GLU A 278 -10.41 16.35 -8.68
CA GLU A 278 -9.80 17.64 -8.33
C GLU A 278 -8.52 17.89 -9.12
N VAL A 279 -7.63 16.89 -9.25
CA VAL A 279 -6.41 16.97 -10.07
C VAL A 279 -6.73 17.20 -11.56
N ALA A 280 -7.78 16.57 -12.09
CA ALA A 280 -8.20 16.80 -13.47
C ALA A 280 -8.67 18.25 -13.68
N LYS A 281 -9.41 18.81 -12.72
CA LYS A 281 -9.79 20.25 -12.74
C LYS A 281 -8.56 21.15 -12.72
N GLU A 282 -7.60 20.87 -11.84
CA GLU A 282 -6.35 21.61 -11.75
C GLU A 282 -5.56 21.55 -13.07
N ASN A 283 -5.48 20.38 -13.72
CA ASN A 283 -4.83 20.25 -15.02
C ASN A 283 -5.49 21.09 -16.10
N ARG A 284 -6.84 21.12 -16.14
CA ARG A 284 -7.60 21.97 -17.06
C ARG A 284 -7.35 23.47 -16.77
N ASP A 285 -7.38 23.85 -15.49
CA ASP A 285 -7.25 25.26 -15.10
C ASP A 285 -5.81 25.77 -15.31
N LEU A 286 -4.79 24.90 -15.14
CA LEU A 286 -3.42 25.19 -15.53
C LEU A 286 -3.26 25.39 -17.05
N GLU A 287 -3.95 24.60 -17.86
CA GLU A 287 -3.92 24.78 -19.31
C GLU A 287 -4.58 26.10 -19.71
N LYS A 288 -5.75 26.45 -19.10
CA LYS A 288 -6.37 27.76 -19.27
C LYS A 288 -5.45 28.92 -18.84
N ALA A 289 -4.69 28.70 -17.76
CA ALA A 289 -3.79 29.72 -17.22
C ALA A 289 -2.64 30.10 -18.18
N LYS A 290 -2.24 29.21 -19.08
CA LYS A 290 -1.26 29.54 -20.12
C LYS A 290 -1.70 30.74 -21.01
N TYR A 291 -2.98 30.95 -21.13
CA TYR A 291 -3.56 32.08 -21.93
C TYR A 291 -3.89 33.32 -21.10
N THR A 292 -4.02 33.18 -19.79
CA THR A 292 -4.46 34.27 -18.91
C THR A 292 -3.38 34.77 -17.98
N ASN A 293 -2.40 33.91 -17.65
CA ASN A 293 -1.31 34.28 -16.75
C ASN A 293 -0.35 35.26 -17.41
N THR A 294 0.15 36.18 -16.59
CA THR A 294 1.22 37.06 -16.95
C THR A 294 2.43 36.75 -16.09
N SER A 295 3.62 36.93 -16.62
CA SER A 295 4.86 36.75 -15.85
C SER A 295 5.76 37.99 -16.00
N LEU A 296 6.44 38.33 -14.93
CA LEU A 296 7.50 39.33 -14.89
C LEU A 296 8.78 38.68 -14.38
N VAL A 297 9.73 38.50 -15.25
CA VAL A 297 11.07 38.02 -14.89
C VAL A 297 11.95 39.23 -14.64
N VAL A 298 12.41 39.43 -13.43
CA VAL A 298 13.38 40.47 -13.08
C VAL A 298 14.70 39.80 -12.78
N GLY A 299 15.75 40.26 -13.45
CA GLY A 299 17.09 39.71 -13.25
C GLY A 299 18.16 40.77 -13.38
N GLY A 300 19.30 40.47 -12.83
CA GLY A 300 20.49 41.31 -12.97
C GLY A 300 21.75 40.48 -12.87
N SER A 301 22.79 40.96 -13.49
CA SER A 301 24.13 40.37 -13.33
C SER A 301 25.18 41.45 -13.23
N ILE A 302 26.21 41.13 -12.49
CA ILE A 302 27.46 41.92 -12.43
C ILE A 302 28.62 40.98 -12.64
N GLY A 303 29.57 41.39 -13.44
CA GLY A 303 30.76 40.56 -13.73
C GLY A 303 31.92 41.41 -14.22
N VAL A 304 33.09 40.85 -14.11
CA VAL A 304 34.29 41.40 -14.70
C VAL A 304 34.40 40.89 -16.12
N TYR A 305 34.68 41.77 -17.05
CA TYR A 305 34.75 41.48 -18.48
C TYR A 305 36.03 41.99 -19.09
N SER A 306 36.67 41.18 -19.87
CA SER A 306 37.80 41.59 -20.70
C SER A 306 37.35 41.80 -22.14
N SER A 307 37.85 42.89 -22.74
CA SER A 307 37.51 43.25 -24.13
C SER A 307 38.48 42.72 -25.18
N ASP A 308 39.67 42.28 -24.78
CA ASP A 308 40.71 41.87 -25.72
C ASP A 308 41.18 40.42 -25.51
N LYS A 309 41.10 39.64 -26.58
CA LYS A 309 41.57 38.25 -26.61
C LYS A 309 43.08 38.12 -26.86
N THR A 310 43.76 39.21 -27.26
CA THR A 310 45.19 39.21 -27.53
C THR A 310 45.96 39.93 -26.44
N PRO A 311 46.58 39.21 -25.52
CA PRO A 311 47.57 39.79 -24.64
C PRO A 311 48.82 40.14 -25.50
N THR A 312 49.23 41.36 -25.45
CA THR A 312 50.55 41.68 -25.95
C THR A 312 51.59 41.26 -24.94
N ALA A 313 52.78 40.82 -25.39
CA ALA A 313 53.89 40.40 -24.53
C ALA A 313 54.32 41.46 -23.49
N LEU A 314 53.82 42.68 -23.63
CA LEU A 314 54.08 43.82 -22.73
C LEU A 314 53.02 44.00 -21.62
N ASN A 315 51.91 43.32 -21.67
CA ASN A 315 50.82 43.45 -20.67
C ASN A 315 50.02 42.17 -20.47
N PRO A 316 50.58 41.19 -19.77
CA PRO A 316 49.94 39.92 -19.55
C PRO A 316 48.73 40.02 -18.62
N THR A 317 48.51 41.12 -17.93
CA THR A 317 47.36 41.38 -17.04
C THR A 317 46.34 42.31 -17.65
N ALA A 318 46.42 42.60 -18.94
CA ALA A 318 45.70 43.68 -19.60
C ALA A 318 44.17 43.54 -19.67
N ASN A 319 43.60 42.56 -19.04
CA ASN A 319 42.34 42.16 -19.60
C ASN A 319 41.14 42.06 -18.65
N GLN A 320 41.28 42.39 -17.38
CA GLN A 320 40.16 42.64 -16.48
C GLN A 320 39.86 44.14 -16.35
N ASP A 321 39.71 44.80 -17.50
CA ASP A 321 39.62 46.24 -17.57
C ASP A 321 38.21 46.80 -17.48
N LYS A 322 37.18 45.94 -17.50
CA LYS A 322 35.80 46.37 -17.53
C LYS A 322 34.94 45.63 -16.50
N ILE A 323 34.11 46.39 -15.80
CA ILE A 323 33.02 45.85 -15.02
C ILE A 323 31.76 46.07 -15.82
N LYS A 324 31.03 45.00 -16.07
CA LYS A 324 29.71 45.03 -16.72
C LYS A 324 28.62 44.68 -15.73
N ALA A 325 27.68 45.57 -15.58
CA ALA A 325 26.46 45.34 -14.82
C ALA A 325 25.27 45.43 -15.75
N ASN A 326 24.30 44.56 -15.60
CA ASN A 326 23.03 44.66 -16.25
C ASN A 326 21.87 44.39 -15.29
N ALA A 327 20.75 45.04 -15.57
CA ALA A 327 19.46 44.71 -14.99
C ALA A 327 18.47 44.52 -16.13
N GLN A 328 17.68 43.48 -16.07
CA GLN A 328 16.65 43.22 -17.08
C GLN A 328 15.30 42.94 -16.42
N ALA A 329 14.27 43.34 -17.10
CA ALA A 329 12.89 42.98 -16.78
C ALA A 329 12.22 42.48 -18.07
N THR A 330 11.67 41.26 -18.01
CA THR A 330 10.92 40.68 -19.12
C THR A 330 9.51 40.43 -18.66
N PHE A 331 8.57 41.14 -19.28
CA PHE A 331 7.15 40.96 -19.08
C PHE A 331 6.59 40.10 -20.20
N THR A 332 5.91 39.02 -19.85
CA THR A 332 5.28 38.11 -20.82
C THR A 332 3.79 38.02 -20.50
N ALA A 333 2.96 38.25 -21.48
CA ALA A 333 1.51 38.15 -21.41
C ALA A 333 0.98 37.51 -22.69
N ASN A 334 0.54 36.24 -22.61
CA ASN A 334 0.07 35.46 -23.76
C ASN A 334 1.08 35.48 -24.93
N GLN A 335 0.72 36.19 -26.02
CA GLN A 335 1.51 36.30 -27.25
C GLN A 335 2.51 37.48 -27.25
N PHE A 336 2.49 38.30 -26.22
CA PHE A 336 3.37 39.46 -26.09
C PHE A 336 4.49 39.24 -25.10
N GLU A 337 5.70 39.55 -25.51
CA GLU A 337 6.84 39.67 -24.63
C GLU A 337 7.46 41.07 -24.79
N VAL A 338 7.65 41.73 -23.67
CA VAL A 338 8.38 43.01 -23.64
C VAL A 338 9.58 42.84 -22.71
N LYS A 339 10.74 43.07 -23.26
CA LYS A 339 12.01 42.96 -22.52
C LYS A 339 12.72 44.33 -22.50
N GLY A 340 12.95 44.83 -21.30
CA GLY A 340 13.78 46.00 -21.03
C GLY A 340 15.10 45.56 -20.40
N THR A 341 16.20 46.10 -20.90
CA THR A 341 17.53 45.84 -20.33
C THR A 341 18.24 47.16 -20.16
N VAL A 342 18.71 47.41 -18.93
CA VAL A 342 19.66 48.50 -18.63
C VAL A 342 20.97 47.89 -18.36
N ALA A 343 22.02 48.25 -19.07
CA ALA A 343 23.38 47.78 -18.85
C ALA A 343 24.36 48.95 -18.75
N GLY A 344 25.39 48.78 -17.95
CA GLY A 344 26.47 49.71 -17.83
C GLY A 344 27.82 48.98 -17.88
N THR A 345 28.75 49.52 -18.64
CA THR A 345 30.10 49.03 -18.71
C THR A 345 31.03 50.09 -18.19
N TYR A 346 31.71 49.83 -17.11
CA TYR A 346 32.74 50.69 -16.56
C TYR A 346 34.12 50.15 -16.97
N ASN A 347 34.88 51.00 -17.69
CA ASN A 347 36.26 50.70 -18.07
C ASN A 347 37.19 51.21 -16.97
N MET A 348 37.94 50.34 -16.33
CA MET A 348 38.82 50.68 -15.23
C MET A 348 40.10 51.38 -15.66
N VAL A 349 40.50 51.21 -16.92
CA VAL A 349 41.73 51.80 -17.45
C VAL A 349 41.57 53.27 -17.76
N ASN A 350 40.49 53.65 -18.48
CA ASN A 350 40.22 55.03 -18.88
C ASN A 350 39.16 55.71 -18.02
N GLN A 351 38.69 55.02 -16.94
CA GLN A 351 37.70 55.51 -16.00
C GLN A 351 36.40 55.97 -16.67
N SER A 352 36.01 55.38 -17.80
CA SER A 352 34.82 55.75 -18.56
C SER A 352 33.65 54.80 -18.26
N PHE A 353 32.46 55.35 -18.15
CA PHE A 353 31.22 54.60 -17.99
C PHE A 353 30.35 54.71 -19.22
N ASN A 354 30.01 53.59 -19.81
CA ASN A 354 29.14 53.52 -20.99
C ASN A 354 27.80 52.84 -20.63
N PRO A 355 26.76 53.60 -20.40
CA PRO A 355 25.41 53.06 -20.19
C PRO A 355 24.77 52.67 -21.51
N SER A 356 23.95 51.61 -21.47
CA SER A 356 23.06 51.22 -22.57
C SER A 356 21.66 50.85 -22.07
N LEU A 357 20.66 51.27 -22.83
CA LEU A 357 19.29 50.91 -22.61
C LEU A 357 18.78 50.23 -23.88
N SER A 358 18.21 49.04 -23.73
CA SER A 358 17.51 48.39 -24.83
C SER A 358 16.09 48.00 -24.40
N VAL A 359 15.14 48.21 -25.29
CA VAL A 359 13.75 47.74 -25.12
C VAL A 359 13.41 47.00 -26.39
N SER A 360 12.94 45.76 -26.22
CA SER A 360 12.44 44.94 -27.32
C SER A 360 11.05 44.44 -27.01
N GLY A 361 10.20 44.39 -28.00
CA GLY A 361 8.89 43.80 -27.94
C GLY A 361 8.78 42.71 -29.00
N THR A 362 8.30 41.56 -28.61
CA THR A 362 8.01 40.44 -29.53
C THR A 362 6.55 40.12 -29.43
N TRP A 363 5.90 40.03 -30.59
CA TRP A 363 4.57 39.46 -30.71
C TRP A 363 4.68 38.23 -31.60
N SER A 364 4.16 37.10 -31.11
CA SER A 364 4.17 35.86 -31.88
C SER A 364 2.75 35.31 -32.02
N ASN A 365 2.27 35.27 -33.24
CA ASN A 365 1.05 34.56 -33.58
C ASN A 365 1.44 33.11 -33.91
N ASN A 366 1.53 32.27 -32.86
CA ASN A 366 1.92 30.88 -33.05
C ASN A 366 0.65 30.07 -33.45
N PRO A 367 0.68 29.30 -34.56
CA PRO A 367 -0.45 28.44 -34.98
C PRO A 367 -0.76 27.29 -34.02
N THR A 368 -0.08 27.20 -32.87
CA THR A 368 -0.39 26.26 -31.79
C THR A 368 -1.77 26.49 -31.16
N SER A 369 -2.43 27.64 -31.36
CA SER A 369 -3.70 27.95 -30.73
C SER A 369 -4.83 26.93 -31.00
N SER A 370 -4.86 26.32 -32.19
CA SER A 370 -5.83 25.25 -32.48
C SER A 370 -5.51 23.91 -31.79
N VAL A 371 -4.23 23.58 -31.68
CA VAL A 371 -3.76 22.40 -30.94
C VAL A 371 -4.02 22.57 -29.44
N ASP A 372 -3.81 23.77 -28.95
CA ASP A 372 -4.03 24.11 -27.54
C ASP A 372 -5.53 24.07 -27.18
N MET A 373 -6.41 24.55 -28.07
CA MET A 373 -7.87 24.45 -27.91
C MET A 373 -8.32 22.98 -27.88
N LEU A 374 -7.76 22.10 -28.74
CA LEU A 374 -8.05 20.70 -28.72
C LEU A 374 -7.52 20.02 -27.44
N THR A 375 -6.37 20.45 -26.95
CA THR A 375 -5.82 20.00 -25.66
C THR A 375 -6.73 20.40 -24.50
N LEU A 376 -7.26 21.62 -24.53
CA LEU A 376 -8.21 22.08 -23.51
C LEU A 376 -9.51 21.26 -23.56
N GLN A 377 -10.08 21.01 -24.75
CA GLN A 377 -11.25 20.13 -24.88
C GLN A 377 -10.98 18.71 -24.37
N LYS A 378 -9.79 18.18 -24.63
CA LYS A 378 -9.39 16.87 -24.08
C LYS A 378 -9.37 16.90 -22.55
N LEU A 379 -8.80 17.93 -21.94
CA LEU A 379 -8.77 18.08 -20.48
C LEU A 379 -10.18 18.31 -19.89
N GLU A 380 -11.08 18.98 -20.60
CA GLU A 380 -12.49 19.08 -20.20
C GLU A 380 -13.17 17.71 -20.20
N ASN A 381 -12.91 16.88 -21.22
CA ASN A 381 -13.40 15.50 -21.26
C ASN A 381 -12.79 14.65 -20.13
N ASP A 382 -11.51 14.88 -19.79
CA ASP A 382 -10.84 14.17 -18.69
C ASP A 382 -11.46 14.56 -17.33
N VAL A 383 -11.86 15.82 -17.14
CA VAL A 383 -12.63 16.26 -15.95
C VAL A 383 -13.97 15.53 -15.85
N LEU A 384 -14.73 15.47 -16.96
CA LEU A 384 -16.02 14.76 -17.00
C LEU A 384 -15.85 13.26 -16.74
N ARG A 385 -14.81 12.66 -17.30
CA ARG A 385 -14.50 11.24 -17.06
C ARG A 385 -14.15 10.98 -15.59
N ALA A 386 -13.33 11.82 -14.98
CA ALA A 386 -12.98 11.72 -13.57
C ALA A 386 -14.19 11.94 -12.65
N GLU A 387 -15.13 12.84 -13.02
CA GLU A 387 -16.40 13.01 -12.32
C GLU A 387 -17.28 11.76 -12.38
N ILE A 388 -17.38 11.13 -13.56
CA ILE A 388 -18.11 9.87 -13.73
C ILE A 388 -17.47 8.77 -12.87
N SER A 389 -16.14 8.66 -12.87
CA SER A 389 -15.41 7.68 -12.02
C SER A 389 -15.71 7.90 -10.55
N TYR A 390 -15.68 9.14 -10.06
CA TYR A 390 -16.03 9.48 -8.69
C TYR A 390 -17.47 9.07 -8.33
N ASN A 391 -18.45 9.41 -9.19
CA ASN A 391 -19.86 9.06 -8.98
C ASN A 391 -20.06 7.53 -9.01
N THR A 392 -19.38 6.83 -9.90
CA THR A 392 -19.39 5.35 -9.95
C THR A 392 -18.82 4.73 -8.67
N ALA A 393 -17.67 5.21 -8.21
CA ALA A 393 -17.07 4.75 -6.96
C ALA A 393 -17.99 4.99 -5.75
N LEU A 394 -18.71 6.11 -5.73
CA LEU A 394 -19.69 6.41 -4.69
C LEU A 394 -20.88 5.42 -4.73
N GLN A 395 -21.40 5.12 -5.93
CA GLN A 395 -22.48 4.14 -6.10
C GLN A 395 -22.04 2.74 -5.71
N ASP A 396 -20.87 2.31 -6.15
CA ASP A 396 -20.30 1.01 -5.80
C ASP A 396 -20.08 0.87 -4.29
N TYR A 397 -19.63 1.94 -3.63
CA TYR A 397 -19.52 1.99 -2.18
C TYR A 397 -20.88 1.78 -1.51
N LEU A 398 -21.90 2.51 -1.92
CA LEU A 398 -23.26 2.40 -1.34
C LEU A 398 -23.85 1.01 -1.56
N GLN A 399 -23.67 0.43 -2.74
CA GLN A 399 -24.12 -0.93 -3.02
C GLN A 399 -23.43 -1.94 -2.09
N LYS A 400 -22.10 -1.88 -1.97
CA LYS A 400 -21.35 -2.76 -1.06
C LYS A 400 -21.77 -2.57 0.41
N ALA A 401 -22.08 -1.33 0.81
CA ALA A 401 -22.57 -1.03 2.14
C ALA A 401 -23.90 -1.72 2.43
N PHE A 402 -24.87 -1.65 1.51
CA PHE A 402 -26.16 -2.33 1.63
C PHE A 402 -26.03 -3.86 1.67
N GLU A 403 -25.18 -4.42 0.79
CA GLU A 403 -24.90 -5.86 0.77
C GLU A 403 -24.30 -6.33 2.10
N LEU A 404 -23.38 -5.54 2.65
CA LEU A 404 -22.76 -5.83 3.94
C LEU A 404 -23.75 -5.73 5.10
N GLU A 405 -24.60 -4.71 5.15
CA GLU A 405 -25.66 -4.58 6.15
C GLU A 405 -26.62 -5.79 6.14
N SER A 406 -27.05 -6.22 4.96
CA SER A 406 -27.89 -7.41 4.79
C SER A 406 -27.18 -8.67 5.28
N THR A 407 -25.89 -8.82 4.95
CA THR A 407 -25.08 -9.98 5.37
C THR A 407 -24.89 -9.99 6.89
N ILE A 408 -24.62 -8.83 7.50
CA ILE A 408 -24.52 -8.69 8.96
C ILE A 408 -25.85 -9.07 9.65
N ALA A 409 -26.98 -8.61 9.12
CA ALA A 409 -28.29 -8.93 9.68
C ALA A 409 -28.57 -10.45 9.62
N SER A 410 -28.27 -11.07 8.49
CA SER A 410 -28.39 -12.52 8.30
C SER A 410 -27.47 -13.30 9.23
N TRP A 411 -26.22 -12.85 9.38
CA TRP A 411 -25.27 -13.48 10.30
C TRP A 411 -25.76 -13.40 11.76
N LYS A 412 -26.24 -12.24 12.21
CA LYS A 412 -26.77 -12.06 13.57
C LYS A 412 -27.92 -13.00 13.85
N LEU A 413 -28.87 -13.11 12.92
CA LEU A 413 -30.00 -14.03 13.04
C LEU A 413 -29.52 -15.49 13.16
N ASN A 414 -28.64 -15.92 12.27
CA ASN A 414 -28.09 -17.29 12.29
C ASN A 414 -27.30 -17.57 13.56
N TYR A 415 -26.54 -16.60 14.06
CA TYR A 415 -25.77 -16.72 15.30
C TYR A 415 -26.70 -16.86 16.53
N ASP A 416 -27.77 -16.09 16.60
CA ASP A 416 -28.77 -16.20 17.68
C ASP A 416 -29.48 -17.54 17.65
N LEU A 417 -29.85 -18.03 16.46
CA LEU A 417 -30.44 -19.38 16.31
C LEU A 417 -29.45 -20.48 16.72
N LEU A 418 -28.19 -20.34 16.37
CA LEU A 418 -27.12 -21.27 16.77
C LEU A 418 -26.97 -21.29 18.31
N LYS A 419 -26.94 -20.12 18.96
CA LYS A 419 -26.88 -20.04 20.43
C LYS A 419 -28.06 -20.77 21.09
N GLN A 420 -29.24 -20.62 20.53
CA GLN A 420 -30.45 -21.34 21.03
C GLN A 420 -30.30 -22.86 20.85
N SER A 421 -29.83 -23.32 19.68
CA SER A 421 -29.56 -24.74 19.40
C SER A 421 -28.52 -25.32 20.36
N ILE A 422 -27.43 -24.61 20.60
CA ILE A 422 -26.38 -25.03 21.54
C ILE A 422 -26.93 -25.17 22.96
N ASN A 423 -27.74 -24.23 23.41
CA ASN A 423 -28.34 -24.30 24.74
C ASN A 423 -29.31 -25.49 24.84
N TYR A 424 -30.14 -25.72 23.82
CA TYR A 424 -31.02 -26.88 23.74
C TYR A 424 -30.23 -28.19 23.80
N ASN A 425 -29.16 -28.35 23.01
CA ASN A 425 -28.35 -29.59 23.01
C ASN A 425 -27.62 -29.80 24.35
N LYS A 426 -27.19 -28.75 25.03
CA LYS A 426 -26.65 -28.84 26.39
C LYS A 426 -27.71 -29.32 27.41
N ASP A 427 -28.93 -28.82 27.29
CA ASP A 427 -30.06 -29.28 28.16
C ASP A 427 -30.41 -30.75 27.85
N VAL A 428 -30.42 -31.17 26.56
CA VAL A 428 -30.58 -32.57 26.17
C VAL A 428 -29.51 -33.43 26.77
N LEU A 429 -28.24 -33.06 26.67
CA LEU A 429 -27.13 -33.81 27.28
C LEU A 429 -27.32 -33.97 28.79
N LYS A 430 -27.65 -32.91 29.49
CA LYS A 430 -27.92 -32.93 30.92
C LYS A 430 -29.10 -33.86 31.26
N GLN A 431 -30.16 -33.85 30.46
CA GLN A 431 -31.29 -34.74 30.62
C GLN A 431 -30.90 -36.21 30.39
N GLN A 432 -30.14 -36.51 29.32
CA GLN A 432 -29.66 -37.87 29.03
C GLN A 432 -28.74 -38.39 30.14
N GLN A 433 -27.84 -37.58 30.69
CA GLN A 433 -27.03 -37.94 31.84
C GLN A 433 -27.88 -38.31 33.07
N ASN A 434 -28.87 -37.49 33.42
CA ASN A 434 -29.78 -37.79 34.54
C ASN A 434 -30.59 -39.06 34.32
N LEU A 435 -31.06 -39.33 33.10
CA LEU A 435 -31.79 -40.55 32.75
C LEU A 435 -30.91 -41.78 32.80
N PHE A 436 -29.62 -41.65 32.36
CA PHE A 436 -28.64 -42.72 32.43
C PHE A 436 -28.31 -43.09 33.89
N GLU A 437 -28.10 -42.11 34.76
CA GLU A 437 -27.86 -42.34 36.20
C GLU A 437 -29.03 -43.09 36.86
N ARG A 438 -30.28 -42.93 36.34
CA ARG A 438 -31.47 -43.63 36.80
C ARG A 438 -31.69 -45.00 36.10
N GLY A 439 -30.77 -45.36 35.17
CA GLY A 439 -30.89 -46.60 34.39
C GLY A 439 -32.01 -46.63 33.36
N LEU A 440 -32.56 -45.45 32.97
CA LEU A 440 -33.66 -45.31 32.04
C LEU A 440 -33.24 -45.19 30.57
N VAL A 441 -32.00 -44.87 30.31
CA VAL A 441 -31.39 -44.83 28.97
C VAL A 441 -30.06 -45.55 28.99
N ASN A 442 -29.57 -45.95 27.82
CA ASN A 442 -28.24 -46.56 27.67
C ASN A 442 -27.15 -45.49 27.56
N LYS A 443 -25.89 -45.89 27.72
CA LYS A 443 -24.73 -45.02 27.60
C LYS A 443 -24.66 -44.34 26.21
N GLN A 444 -25.08 -45.02 25.16
CA GLN A 444 -25.10 -44.48 23.80
C GLN A 444 -25.88 -43.16 23.67
N ALA A 445 -27.04 -43.05 24.32
CA ALA A 445 -27.84 -41.82 24.28
C ALA A 445 -27.09 -40.63 24.90
N VAL A 446 -26.26 -40.87 25.92
CA VAL A 446 -25.39 -39.84 26.51
C VAL A 446 -24.25 -39.50 25.59
N ASP A 447 -23.58 -40.53 25.03
CA ASP A 447 -22.44 -40.36 24.10
C ASP A 447 -22.88 -39.60 22.84
N ASP A 448 -24.08 -39.87 22.28
CA ASP A 448 -24.63 -39.18 21.13
C ASP A 448 -24.94 -37.69 21.46
N ALA A 449 -25.60 -37.44 22.60
CA ALA A 449 -25.88 -36.06 23.04
C ALA A 449 -24.57 -35.26 23.33
N GLN A 450 -23.56 -35.94 23.86
CA GLN A 450 -22.24 -35.29 24.06
C GLN A 450 -21.54 -34.98 22.74
N PHE A 451 -21.66 -35.87 21.76
CA PHE A 451 -21.15 -35.65 20.42
C PHE A 451 -21.82 -34.44 19.75
N ASP A 452 -23.13 -34.28 19.88
CA ASP A 452 -23.87 -33.13 19.34
C ASP A 452 -23.38 -31.82 19.95
N VAL A 453 -23.13 -31.75 21.25
CA VAL A 453 -22.56 -30.59 21.93
C VAL A 453 -21.13 -30.28 21.43
N GLU A 454 -20.32 -31.32 21.16
CA GLU A 454 -19.00 -31.16 20.61
C GLU A 454 -19.04 -30.60 19.15
N MET A 455 -19.98 -31.10 18.33
CA MET A 455 -20.14 -30.61 16.96
C MET A 455 -20.66 -29.16 16.90
N ASP A 456 -21.50 -28.78 17.89
CA ASP A 456 -21.93 -27.40 18.10
C ASP A 456 -20.77 -26.48 18.41
N ALA A 457 -19.77 -26.92 19.18
CA ALA A 457 -18.57 -26.12 19.48
C ALA A 457 -17.79 -25.76 18.21
N TYR A 458 -17.59 -26.73 17.30
CA TYR A 458 -16.98 -26.45 15.99
C TYR A 458 -17.81 -25.48 15.15
N THR A 459 -19.13 -25.66 15.17
CA THR A 459 -20.05 -24.77 14.44
C THR A 459 -19.99 -23.34 14.98
N LEU A 460 -19.96 -23.18 16.31
CA LEU A 460 -19.81 -21.89 16.96
C LEU A 460 -18.51 -21.22 16.59
N GLN A 461 -17.37 -21.94 16.67
CA GLN A 461 -16.07 -21.40 16.32
C GLN A 461 -16.01 -20.93 14.86
N THR A 462 -16.53 -21.74 13.92
CA THR A 462 -16.55 -21.35 12.50
C THR A 462 -17.48 -20.16 12.24
N THR A 463 -18.64 -20.09 12.93
CA THR A 463 -19.56 -18.95 12.82
C THR A 463 -18.95 -17.67 13.38
N LEU A 464 -18.22 -17.74 14.50
CA LEU A 464 -17.48 -16.58 15.04
C LEU A 464 -16.39 -16.10 14.08
N LEU A 465 -15.64 -17.01 13.46
CA LEU A 465 -14.64 -16.65 12.42
C LEU A 465 -15.30 -15.97 11.22
N ASP A 466 -16.46 -16.44 10.77
CA ASP A 466 -17.20 -15.79 9.70
C ASP A 466 -17.66 -14.38 10.11
N GLY A 467 -18.07 -14.18 11.37
CA GLY A 467 -18.36 -12.86 11.93
C GLY A 467 -17.15 -11.93 11.98
N LEU A 468 -15.97 -12.43 12.37
CA LEU A 468 -14.73 -11.65 12.35
C LEU A 468 -14.27 -11.29 10.92
N ARG A 469 -14.59 -12.14 9.94
CA ARG A 469 -14.38 -11.82 8.51
C ARG A 469 -15.29 -10.67 8.08
N LEU A 470 -16.54 -10.64 8.52
CA LEU A 470 -17.47 -9.52 8.30
C LEU A 470 -16.96 -8.24 8.98
N GLU A 471 -16.44 -8.33 10.20
CA GLU A 471 -15.79 -7.18 10.87
C GLU A 471 -14.62 -6.62 10.06
N ASN A 472 -13.78 -7.48 9.50
CA ASN A 472 -12.71 -7.03 8.61
C ASN A 472 -13.23 -6.41 7.31
N GLN A 473 -14.35 -6.89 6.76
CA GLN A 473 -15.01 -6.27 5.60
C GLN A 473 -15.55 -4.88 5.95
N ILE A 474 -16.15 -4.69 7.14
CA ILE A 474 -16.56 -3.37 7.66
C ILE A 474 -15.35 -2.44 7.68
N ARG A 475 -14.24 -2.86 8.30
CA ARG A 475 -13.02 -2.07 8.39
C ARG A 475 -12.44 -1.74 7.01
N THR A 476 -12.45 -2.69 6.09
CA THR A 476 -11.98 -2.47 4.70
C THR A 476 -12.84 -1.45 3.97
N LEU A 477 -14.15 -1.43 4.22
CA LEU A 477 -15.05 -0.47 3.61
C LEU A 477 -14.92 0.94 4.24
N GLN A 478 -14.41 1.04 5.47
CA GLN A 478 -14.19 2.30 6.19
C GLN A 478 -12.80 2.90 5.99
N ILE A 479 -11.86 2.16 5.40
CA ILE A 479 -10.53 2.60 5.00
C ILE A 479 -10.62 3.16 3.56
#